data_2c797b7b37cf4c9a865c531caafab173
#
_entry.id   2c797b7b37cf4c9a865c531caafab173
#
_cell.length_a   1.000
_cell.length_b   1.000
_cell.length_c   1.000
_cell.angle_alpha   90.00
_cell.angle_beta   90.00
_cell.angle_gamma   90.00
#
_symmetry.space_group_name_H-M   'P 1'
#
loop_
_entity.id
_entity.type
_entity.pdbx_description
1 polymer ?
#
loop_
_entity_poly.entity_id
_entity_poly.type
_entity_poly.pdbx_seq_one_letter_code
_entity_poly.pdbx_strand_id
1 'polypeptide(L)'
;MGFGDLSCTGNTDVETQHIDRLAREGSLFKQFYVASPICSPSRVGFTTGQYPARHLINSFLAGRKRNRERGMRDFLDPAAPAIARAFRTGGYVTAHYGKWHMGGGRDIDDAPQPSAYGFDEHFVNAEGMGPRVDRKIDPKYTWTRTYVDKSIDFIDRNKHEPFYLQLWLNDVHDRHVPSDAFLKRHERHADRPFTHRFYAVLDEMDEQLGRLVDHVDSLGLGEKTLFVLTSDNGPTAWRHYYRNGPNVAPGSTAGFRGRKWSLYEGGIRMPLIVRWKGTIPAGRVDDSSILAAVDFFPTLSRLAKVTPPQVEFDGIDAGHVFLGQPLQRETPLFWEYGRDKSYLKPGGVVDRSPNCAIREGRWKLLINADGSGLELYDFDQATDEAQNVAAQHPVTAKRLAKRLLDWRASLPSLDDAN
;
A
#
# COMPACT_ATOMS: atom_id res chain seq x y z
N MET A 1 7.08 3.97 1.37
CA MET A 1 7.66 4.56 0.13
C MET A 1 6.63 5.53 -0.41
N GLY A 2 7.04 6.75 -0.78
CA GLY A 2 6.17 7.76 -1.37
C GLY A 2 6.11 7.68 -2.89
N PHE A 3 5.20 8.45 -3.49
CA PHE A 3 5.05 8.49 -4.94
C PHE A 3 6.34 8.92 -5.65
N GLY A 4 7.04 9.91 -5.11
CA GLY A 4 8.26 10.49 -5.69
C GLY A 4 9.57 9.82 -5.26
N ASP A 5 9.53 8.63 -4.69
CA ASP A 5 10.75 7.97 -4.23
C ASP A 5 11.51 7.23 -5.34
N LEU A 6 10.82 6.85 -6.42
CA LEU A 6 11.41 6.10 -7.53
C LEU A 6 11.90 7.02 -8.64
N SER A 7 13.00 6.66 -9.34
CA SER A 7 13.49 7.43 -10.47
C SER A 7 12.51 7.46 -11.66
N CYS A 8 11.77 6.38 -11.92
CA CYS A 8 10.68 6.38 -12.90
C CYS A 8 9.49 7.29 -12.56
N THR A 9 9.40 7.78 -11.32
CA THR A 9 8.42 8.78 -10.91
C THR A 9 9.00 10.18 -10.65
N GLY A 10 10.25 10.41 -11.08
CA GLY A 10 10.89 11.71 -11.10
C GLY A 10 11.92 11.97 -9.99
N ASN A 11 12.33 10.97 -9.21
CA ASN A 11 13.44 11.14 -8.28
C ASN A 11 14.77 11.25 -9.05
N THR A 12 15.51 12.31 -8.79
CA THR A 12 16.83 12.55 -9.38
C THR A 12 17.99 12.31 -8.41
N ASP A 13 17.66 12.08 -7.14
CA ASP A 13 18.66 11.90 -6.08
C ASP A 13 19.07 10.43 -5.86
N VAL A 14 18.26 9.49 -6.32
CA VAL A 14 18.54 8.04 -6.26
C VAL A 14 18.08 7.37 -7.54
N GLU A 15 18.84 6.39 -7.99
CA GLU A 15 18.47 5.55 -9.13
C GLU A 15 17.89 4.23 -8.63
N THR A 16 16.66 3.89 -9.10
CA THR A 16 15.98 2.63 -8.82
C THR A 16 15.93 1.79 -10.09
N GLN A 17 17.12 1.38 -10.58
CA GLN A 17 17.33 0.83 -11.92
C GLN A 17 16.46 -0.40 -12.23
N HIS A 18 16.27 -1.28 -11.23
CA HIS A 18 15.52 -2.53 -11.38
C HIS A 18 14.00 -2.28 -11.38
N ILE A 19 13.53 -1.39 -10.51
CA ILE A 19 12.13 -0.96 -10.49
C ILE A 19 11.80 -0.17 -11.76
N ASP A 20 12.70 0.70 -12.22
CA ASP A 20 12.55 1.43 -13.47
C ASP A 20 12.50 0.49 -14.68
N ARG A 21 13.27 -0.61 -14.63
CA ARG A 21 13.19 -1.65 -15.66
C ARG A 21 11.80 -2.30 -15.68
N LEU A 22 11.23 -2.62 -14.51
CA LEU A 22 9.84 -3.12 -14.44
C LEU A 22 8.85 -2.14 -15.08
N ALA A 23 9.01 -0.84 -14.83
CA ALA A 23 8.19 0.21 -15.44
C ALA A 23 8.38 0.29 -16.97
N ARG A 24 9.62 0.21 -17.46
CA ARG A 24 9.91 0.22 -18.90
C ARG A 24 9.43 -1.04 -19.63
N GLU A 25 9.49 -2.19 -18.98
CA GLU A 25 9.03 -3.48 -19.53
C GLU A 25 7.54 -3.72 -19.32
N GLY A 26 6.86 -2.83 -18.62
CA GLY A 26 5.43 -2.89 -18.26
C GLY A 26 4.75 -1.54 -18.34
N SER A 27 3.77 -1.32 -17.48
CA SER A 27 3.00 -0.08 -17.40
C SER A 27 3.13 0.57 -16.01
N LEU A 28 3.32 1.89 -15.98
CA LEU A 28 3.30 2.72 -14.80
C LEU A 28 1.97 3.49 -14.70
N PHE A 29 1.22 3.30 -13.63
CA PHE A 29 -0.01 4.01 -13.34
C PHE A 29 0.24 5.09 -12.29
N LYS A 30 -0.11 6.33 -12.61
CA LYS A 30 0.14 7.49 -11.75
C LYS A 30 -1.05 7.88 -10.85
N GLN A 31 -2.24 7.31 -11.07
CA GLN A 31 -3.41 7.55 -10.24
C GLN A 31 -3.89 6.27 -9.55
N PHE A 32 -2.98 5.64 -8.80
CA PHE A 32 -3.32 4.49 -7.97
C PHE A 32 -3.41 4.90 -6.48
N TYR A 33 -4.50 4.46 -5.85
CA TYR A 33 -4.83 4.83 -4.47
C TYR A 33 -4.86 3.63 -3.54
N VAL A 34 -4.09 3.72 -2.45
CA VAL A 34 -4.15 2.73 -1.38
C VAL A 34 -5.37 2.96 -0.48
N ALA A 35 -5.85 1.90 0.17
CA ALA A 35 -7.10 1.95 0.95
C ALA A 35 -6.98 2.74 2.26
N SER A 36 -5.78 3.10 2.69
CA SER A 36 -5.54 3.88 3.91
C SER A 36 -4.13 4.49 3.91
N PRO A 37 -3.89 5.62 4.59
CA PRO A 37 -2.58 6.23 4.71
C PRO A 37 -1.66 5.53 5.74
N ILE A 38 -1.97 4.28 6.10
CA ILE A 38 -1.18 3.48 7.05
C ILE A 38 -1.32 1.97 6.77
N CYS A 39 -0.31 1.22 7.21
CA CYS A 39 -0.05 -0.17 6.81
C CYS A 39 -1.20 -1.16 7.07
N SER A 40 -1.68 -1.36 8.31
CA SER A 40 -2.67 -2.42 8.59
C SER A 40 -3.93 -2.31 7.74
N PRO A 41 -4.65 -1.16 7.76
CA PRO A 41 -5.87 -1.04 6.95
C PRO A 41 -5.58 -1.04 5.45
N SER A 42 -4.46 -0.48 4.99
CA SER A 42 -4.11 -0.56 3.57
C SER A 42 -3.93 -2.02 3.12
N ARG A 43 -3.25 -2.85 3.92
CA ARG A 43 -3.05 -4.28 3.65
C ARG A 43 -4.35 -5.07 3.65
N VAL A 44 -5.31 -4.71 4.52
CA VAL A 44 -6.67 -5.27 4.49
C VAL A 44 -7.33 -5.01 3.14
N GLY A 45 -7.24 -3.78 2.61
CA GLY A 45 -7.81 -3.45 1.30
C GLY A 45 -7.25 -4.32 0.16
N PHE A 46 -5.92 -4.51 0.10
CA PHE A 46 -5.27 -5.40 -0.87
C PHE A 46 -5.71 -6.87 -0.72
N THR A 47 -5.90 -7.32 0.52
CA THR A 47 -6.22 -8.71 0.83
C THR A 47 -7.67 -9.04 0.53
N THR A 48 -8.59 -8.13 0.85
CA THR A 48 -10.03 -8.41 0.86
C THR A 48 -10.79 -7.87 -0.36
N GLY A 49 -10.23 -6.88 -1.08
CA GLY A 49 -10.98 -6.15 -2.10
C GLY A 49 -12.08 -5.26 -1.52
N GLN A 50 -12.05 -5.03 -0.20
CA GLN A 50 -13.05 -4.24 0.53
C GLN A 50 -12.39 -3.12 1.33
N TYR A 51 -13.14 -2.05 1.62
CA TYR A 51 -12.62 -0.99 2.49
C TYR A 51 -12.32 -1.51 3.90
N PRO A 52 -11.15 -1.19 4.46
CA PRO A 52 -10.72 -1.73 5.76
C PRO A 52 -11.66 -1.38 6.92
N ALA A 53 -12.40 -0.28 6.80
CA ALA A 53 -13.39 0.13 7.78
C ALA A 53 -14.56 -0.86 7.93
N ARG A 54 -14.90 -1.64 6.87
CA ARG A 54 -15.86 -2.77 6.96
C ARG A 54 -15.39 -3.87 7.91
N HIS A 55 -14.07 -3.98 8.09
CA HIS A 55 -13.43 -4.97 8.96
C HIS A 55 -13.05 -4.40 10.32
N LEU A 56 -13.51 -3.19 10.67
CA LEU A 56 -13.15 -2.48 11.90
C LEU A 56 -11.65 -2.30 12.09
N ILE A 57 -10.91 -2.08 10.98
CA ILE A 57 -9.48 -1.79 10.99
C ILE A 57 -9.25 -0.44 10.32
N ASN A 58 -9.41 0.65 11.07
CA ASN A 58 -9.34 2.03 10.58
C ASN A 58 -7.99 2.72 10.86
N SER A 59 -7.06 2.03 11.56
CA SER A 59 -5.71 2.48 11.88
C SER A 59 -4.77 1.28 11.99
N PHE A 60 -3.48 1.49 12.34
CA PHE A 60 -2.56 0.37 12.54
C PHE A 60 -2.95 -0.46 13.76
N LEU A 61 -2.86 -1.77 13.62
CA LEU A 61 -3.09 -2.70 14.72
C LEU A 61 -2.01 -2.54 15.79
N ALA A 62 -2.45 -2.45 17.02
CA ALA A 62 -1.64 -2.25 18.22
C ALA A 62 -1.91 -3.37 19.23
N GLY A 63 -1.61 -3.20 20.53
CA GLY A 63 -2.06 -4.09 21.57
C GLY A 63 -3.57 -3.97 21.81
N ARG A 64 -4.19 -4.99 22.42
CA ARG A 64 -5.65 -5.16 22.64
C ARG A 64 -6.31 -3.92 23.22
N LYS A 65 -5.76 -3.38 24.32
CA LYS A 65 -6.33 -2.18 24.95
C LYS A 65 -6.45 -1.03 23.97
N ARG A 66 -5.38 -0.77 23.19
CA ARG A 66 -5.34 0.35 22.26
C ARG A 66 -6.22 0.14 21.03
N ASN A 67 -6.34 -1.09 20.55
CA ASN A 67 -7.26 -1.41 19.45
C ASN A 67 -8.71 -1.16 19.88
N ARG A 68 -9.10 -1.63 21.08
CA ARG A 68 -10.43 -1.40 21.65
C ARG A 68 -10.73 0.10 21.84
N GLU A 69 -9.80 0.87 22.41
CA GLU A 69 -9.94 2.33 22.57
C GLU A 69 -10.19 3.06 21.24
N ARG A 70 -9.72 2.47 20.13
CA ARG A 70 -9.89 2.98 18.76
C ARG A 70 -11.10 2.43 18.02
N GLY A 71 -11.94 1.63 18.67
CA GLY A 71 -13.06 0.98 18.02
C GLY A 71 -12.61 -0.03 16.95
N MET A 72 -11.51 -0.76 17.17
CA MET A 72 -10.91 -1.67 16.21
C MET A 72 -10.87 -3.11 16.73
N ARG A 73 -10.95 -4.06 15.80
CA ARG A 73 -10.59 -5.46 16.05
C ARG A 73 -9.08 -5.62 16.28
N ASP A 74 -8.69 -6.76 16.88
CA ASP A 74 -7.28 -7.07 17.14
C ASP A 74 -6.56 -7.69 15.95
N PHE A 75 -7.31 -8.23 14.99
CA PHE A 75 -6.83 -8.83 13.75
C PHE A 75 -7.94 -8.83 12.68
N LEU A 76 -7.55 -9.07 11.44
CA LEU A 76 -8.49 -9.33 10.35
C LEU A 76 -9.23 -10.64 10.64
N ASP A 77 -10.56 -10.63 10.54
CA ASP A 77 -11.37 -11.83 10.69
C ASP A 77 -10.93 -12.88 9.64
N PRO A 78 -10.58 -14.12 10.04
CA PRO A 78 -10.20 -15.15 9.07
C PRO A 78 -11.33 -15.56 8.13
N ALA A 79 -12.60 -15.25 8.46
CA ALA A 79 -13.73 -15.43 7.56
C ALA A 79 -13.83 -14.36 6.47
N ALA A 80 -13.10 -13.24 6.60
CA ALA A 80 -13.07 -12.19 5.58
C ALA A 80 -12.63 -12.75 4.21
N PRO A 81 -13.09 -12.14 3.10
CA PRO A 81 -12.56 -12.47 1.79
C PRO A 81 -11.05 -12.34 1.80
N ALA A 82 -10.35 -13.34 1.25
CA ALA A 82 -8.90 -13.32 1.16
C ALA A 82 -8.45 -13.78 -0.22
N ILE A 83 -7.73 -12.90 -0.92
CA ILE A 83 -7.28 -13.16 -2.29
C ILE A 83 -6.43 -14.45 -2.37
N ALA A 84 -5.53 -14.69 -1.42
CA ALA A 84 -4.73 -15.92 -1.40
C ALA A 84 -5.59 -17.18 -1.28
N ARG A 85 -6.68 -17.13 -0.49
CA ARG A 85 -7.62 -18.25 -0.38
C ARG A 85 -8.31 -18.53 -1.71
N ALA A 86 -8.72 -17.48 -2.44
CA ALA A 86 -9.32 -17.64 -3.76
C ALA A 86 -8.32 -18.26 -4.76
N PHE A 87 -7.08 -17.78 -4.76
CA PHE A 87 -6.03 -18.34 -5.63
C PHE A 87 -5.72 -19.80 -5.28
N ARG A 88 -5.57 -20.13 -4.00
CA ARG A 88 -5.37 -21.52 -3.56
C ARG A 88 -6.53 -22.43 -3.98
N THR A 89 -7.78 -21.96 -3.82
CA THR A 89 -8.96 -22.70 -4.31
C THR A 89 -8.96 -22.85 -5.82
N GLY A 90 -8.40 -21.88 -6.55
CA GLY A 90 -8.19 -21.91 -8.00
C GLY A 90 -7.00 -22.74 -8.45
N GLY A 91 -6.35 -23.50 -7.56
CA GLY A 91 -5.26 -24.41 -7.87
C GLY A 91 -3.86 -23.78 -7.88
N TYR A 92 -3.70 -22.58 -7.34
CA TYR A 92 -2.40 -21.94 -7.18
C TYR A 92 -1.73 -22.39 -5.88
N VAL A 93 -0.41 -22.60 -5.91
CA VAL A 93 0.40 -22.67 -4.70
C VAL A 93 0.64 -21.28 -4.19
N THR A 94 0.48 -21.04 -2.88
CA THR A 94 0.40 -19.69 -2.34
C THR A 94 1.44 -19.43 -1.24
N ALA A 95 2.16 -18.29 -1.32
CA ALA A 95 3.12 -17.91 -0.29
C ALA A 95 3.02 -16.44 0.11
N HIS A 96 3.32 -16.15 1.39
CA HIS A 96 3.48 -14.79 1.91
C HIS A 96 4.84 -14.63 2.59
N TYR A 97 5.64 -13.66 2.12
CA TYR A 97 6.91 -13.32 2.74
C TYR A 97 6.97 -11.84 3.10
N GLY A 98 7.45 -11.56 4.33
CA GLY A 98 7.66 -10.21 4.83
C GLY A 98 6.64 -9.75 5.86
N LYS A 99 6.27 -8.48 5.80
CA LYS A 99 5.41 -7.84 6.78
C LYS A 99 3.96 -8.29 6.66
N TRP A 100 3.42 -8.92 7.70
CA TRP A 100 1.99 -9.28 7.79
C TRP A 100 1.11 -8.09 8.19
N HIS A 101 1.15 -7.72 9.46
CA HIS A 101 0.49 -6.57 10.08
C HIS A 101 -1.05 -6.53 9.94
N MET A 102 -1.69 -7.68 9.80
CA MET A 102 -3.15 -7.86 9.86
C MET A 102 -3.57 -8.69 11.07
N GLY A 103 -2.70 -8.77 12.09
CA GLY A 103 -2.86 -9.47 13.36
C GLY A 103 -1.52 -9.89 13.93
N GLY A 104 -1.52 -10.38 15.17
CA GLY A 104 -0.36 -10.91 15.87
C GLY A 104 0.62 -9.87 16.42
N GLY A 105 1.54 -10.37 17.22
CA GLY A 105 2.53 -9.57 17.94
C GLY A 105 1.96 -8.84 19.16
N ARG A 106 2.85 -8.31 19.99
CA ARG A 106 2.53 -7.65 21.26
C ARG A 106 1.78 -8.62 22.22
N ASP A 107 0.58 -8.23 22.70
CA ASP A 107 -0.31 -9.01 23.54
C ASP A 107 -1.45 -9.72 22.77
N ILE A 108 -1.32 -9.80 21.42
CA ILE A 108 -2.26 -10.51 20.55
C ILE A 108 -1.65 -11.89 20.22
N ASP A 109 -1.92 -12.87 21.05
CA ASP A 109 -1.38 -14.23 20.96
C ASP A 109 -2.34 -15.25 20.30
N ASP A 110 -3.59 -14.84 20.07
CA ASP A 110 -4.65 -15.62 19.44
C ASP A 110 -4.94 -15.24 17.98
N ALA A 111 -4.13 -14.35 17.39
CA ALA A 111 -4.31 -13.95 16.00
C ALA A 111 -4.14 -15.15 15.06
N PRO A 112 -5.05 -15.33 14.07
CA PRO A 112 -4.91 -16.38 13.07
C PRO A 112 -3.62 -16.24 12.27
N GLN A 113 -2.97 -17.37 11.99
CA GLN A 113 -1.76 -17.41 11.16
C GLN A 113 -2.08 -17.04 9.70
N PRO A 114 -1.12 -16.60 8.88
CA PRO A 114 -1.34 -16.31 7.46
C PRO A 114 -1.96 -17.50 6.69
N SER A 115 -1.73 -18.73 7.13
CA SER A 115 -2.36 -19.93 6.56
C SER A 115 -3.89 -19.93 6.66
N ALA A 116 -4.47 -19.30 7.69
CA ALA A 116 -5.91 -19.16 7.82
C ALA A 116 -6.53 -18.27 6.72
N TYR A 117 -5.73 -17.46 6.05
CA TYR A 117 -6.14 -16.60 4.95
C TYR A 117 -5.83 -17.20 3.57
N GLY A 118 -5.31 -18.43 3.54
CA GLY A 118 -5.10 -19.20 2.31
C GLY A 118 -3.67 -19.28 1.81
N PHE A 119 -2.67 -18.94 2.63
CA PHE A 119 -1.26 -19.15 2.28
C PHE A 119 -0.81 -20.57 2.69
N ASP A 120 -0.23 -21.31 1.75
CA ASP A 120 0.33 -22.64 2.00
C ASP A 120 1.63 -22.53 2.79
N GLU A 121 2.43 -21.51 2.51
CA GLU A 121 3.61 -21.20 3.32
C GLU A 121 3.77 -19.70 3.58
N HIS A 122 4.46 -19.38 4.67
CA HIS A 122 4.74 -17.98 5.01
C HIS A 122 6.01 -17.84 5.84
N PHE A 123 6.62 -16.65 5.75
CA PHE A 123 7.73 -16.23 6.60
C PHE A 123 7.63 -14.73 6.86
N VAL A 124 7.38 -14.34 8.10
CA VAL A 124 6.97 -12.98 8.44
C VAL A 124 7.94 -12.28 9.41
N ASN A 125 7.57 -11.08 9.86
CA ASN A 125 8.34 -10.31 10.85
C ASN A 125 7.61 -10.11 12.19
N ALA A 126 6.42 -10.71 12.37
CA ALA A 126 5.58 -10.50 13.56
C ALA A 126 5.73 -11.67 14.55
N GLU A 127 5.79 -11.35 15.84
CA GLU A 127 5.79 -12.34 16.92
C GLU A 127 4.49 -13.14 16.92
N GLY A 128 4.58 -14.43 17.25
CA GLY A 128 3.42 -15.32 17.30
C GLY A 128 2.84 -15.71 15.94
N MET A 129 3.42 -15.26 14.82
CA MET A 129 2.88 -15.45 13.47
C MET A 129 3.65 -16.50 12.65
N GLY A 130 4.19 -17.53 13.29
CA GLY A 130 4.91 -18.62 12.63
C GLY A 130 6.39 -18.29 12.32
N PRO A 131 6.97 -18.95 11.31
CA PRO A 131 8.35 -18.69 10.92
C PRO A 131 8.60 -17.22 10.59
N ARG A 132 9.69 -16.64 11.11
CA ARG A 132 9.95 -15.20 10.99
C ARG A 132 11.43 -14.85 11.07
N VAL A 133 11.78 -13.63 10.65
CA VAL A 133 13.09 -13.03 10.96
C VAL A 133 13.24 -12.86 12.48
N ASP A 134 14.41 -13.19 13.01
CA ASP A 134 14.70 -12.93 14.42
C ASP A 134 15.21 -11.49 14.58
N ARG A 135 14.34 -10.63 15.10
CA ARG A 135 14.61 -9.21 15.30
C ARG A 135 15.77 -8.92 16.28
N LYS A 136 16.20 -9.91 17.07
CA LYS A 136 17.31 -9.77 18.02
C LYS A 136 18.64 -10.17 17.40
N ILE A 137 18.62 -11.07 16.43
CA ILE A 137 19.80 -11.66 15.80
C ILE A 137 20.02 -11.09 14.40
N ASP A 138 18.93 -10.99 13.59
CA ASP A 138 19.02 -10.59 12.20
C ASP A 138 19.02 -9.06 12.07
N PRO A 139 20.11 -8.43 11.62
CA PRO A 139 20.13 -7.01 11.33
C PRO A 139 19.07 -6.66 10.28
N LYS A 140 18.39 -5.52 10.44
CA LYS A 140 17.27 -5.17 9.58
C LYS A 140 17.61 -5.10 8.09
N TYR A 141 18.83 -4.71 7.72
CA TYR A 141 19.27 -4.67 6.32
C TYR A 141 19.31 -6.05 5.65
N THR A 142 19.32 -7.15 6.41
CA THR A 142 19.28 -8.50 5.84
C THR A 142 17.87 -9.00 5.54
N TRP A 143 16.82 -8.35 6.06
CA TRP A 143 15.45 -8.89 6.00
C TRP A 143 14.92 -8.94 4.57
N THR A 144 15.09 -7.89 3.79
CA THR A 144 14.64 -7.85 2.39
C THR A 144 15.33 -8.94 1.58
N ARG A 145 16.64 -9.12 1.75
CA ARG A 145 17.39 -10.22 1.13
C ARG A 145 16.83 -11.59 1.55
N THR A 146 16.60 -11.82 2.84
CA THR A 146 16.03 -13.07 3.34
C THR A 146 14.67 -13.38 2.71
N TYR A 147 13.80 -12.38 2.58
CA TYR A 147 12.50 -12.60 1.93
C TYR A 147 12.61 -12.88 0.44
N VAL A 148 13.53 -12.22 -0.24
CA VAL A 148 13.82 -12.48 -1.67
C VAL A 148 14.42 -13.87 -1.86
N ASP A 149 15.38 -14.31 -1.03
CA ASP A 149 15.95 -15.65 -1.09
C ASP A 149 14.87 -16.73 -0.91
N LYS A 150 13.93 -16.53 0.04
CA LYS A 150 12.78 -17.42 0.22
C LYS A 150 11.80 -17.37 -0.96
N SER A 151 11.64 -16.21 -1.59
CA SER A 151 10.81 -16.06 -2.79
C SER A 151 11.39 -16.83 -3.97
N ILE A 152 12.69 -16.75 -4.16
CA ILE A 152 13.43 -17.49 -5.18
C ILE A 152 13.32 -18.99 -4.94
N ASP A 153 13.57 -19.45 -3.71
CA ASP A 153 13.44 -20.87 -3.34
C ASP A 153 12.00 -21.40 -3.55
N PHE A 154 10.99 -20.61 -3.18
CA PHE A 154 9.59 -20.94 -3.44
C PHE A 154 9.30 -21.08 -4.94
N ILE A 155 9.78 -20.15 -5.76
CA ILE A 155 9.57 -20.18 -7.22
C ILE A 155 10.27 -21.40 -7.81
N ASP A 156 11.50 -21.72 -7.42
CA ASP A 156 12.23 -22.90 -7.91
C ASP A 156 11.51 -24.20 -7.64
N ARG A 157 10.93 -24.36 -6.45
CA ARG A 157 10.15 -25.53 -6.07
C ARG A 157 8.81 -25.65 -6.82
N ASN A 158 8.23 -24.51 -7.22
CA ASN A 158 6.87 -24.43 -7.77
C ASN A 158 6.83 -23.90 -9.22
N LYS A 159 7.95 -23.83 -9.95
CA LYS A 159 8.04 -23.26 -11.30
C LYS A 159 7.20 -23.97 -12.38
N HIS A 160 6.72 -25.16 -12.10
CA HIS A 160 5.86 -25.94 -13.01
C HIS A 160 4.38 -25.85 -12.65
N GLU A 161 4.05 -25.22 -11.53
CA GLU A 161 2.70 -24.99 -11.04
C GLU A 161 2.32 -23.50 -11.13
N PRO A 162 1.05 -23.15 -11.22
CA PRO A 162 0.65 -21.77 -11.03
C PRO A 162 0.89 -21.36 -9.57
N PHE A 163 1.46 -20.18 -9.35
CA PHE A 163 1.72 -19.69 -8.00
C PHE A 163 1.24 -18.26 -7.78
N TYR A 164 0.88 -17.97 -6.53
CA TYR A 164 0.60 -16.64 -6.02
C TYR A 164 1.57 -16.30 -4.89
N LEU A 165 2.49 -15.39 -5.15
CA LEU A 165 3.49 -14.95 -4.20
C LEU A 165 3.21 -13.51 -3.75
N GLN A 166 2.96 -13.32 -2.46
CA GLN A 166 2.80 -12.01 -1.83
C GLN A 166 4.06 -11.62 -1.07
N LEU A 167 4.89 -10.78 -1.68
CA LEU A 167 6.13 -10.27 -1.10
C LEU A 167 5.92 -8.86 -0.57
N TRP A 168 5.77 -8.70 0.74
CA TRP A 168 5.56 -7.42 1.39
C TRP A 168 6.76 -7.02 2.23
N LEU A 169 7.67 -6.28 1.62
CA LEU A 169 8.93 -5.88 2.24
C LEU A 169 8.74 -4.97 3.45
N ASN A 170 9.70 -5.00 4.38
CA ASN A 170 9.77 -4.07 5.51
C ASN A 170 10.41 -2.75 5.11
N ASP A 171 11.23 -2.75 4.07
CA ASP A 171 11.85 -1.56 3.54
C ASP A 171 10.81 -0.82 2.64
N VAL A 172 10.80 0.45 2.68
CA VAL A 172 11.66 1.43 3.37
C VAL A 172 11.01 1.97 4.67
N HIS A 173 10.53 1.13 5.58
CA HIS A 173 9.94 1.58 6.85
C HIS A 173 11.03 1.98 7.85
N ASP A 174 10.72 2.95 8.72
CA ASP A 174 11.59 3.27 9.86
C ASP A 174 11.86 2.02 10.76
N ARG A 175 13.04 1.89 11.36
CA ARG A 175 14.23 2.72 11.15
C ARG A 175 14.95 2.30 9.87
N HIS A 176 15.56 3.27 9.17
CA HIS A 176 16.39 2.99 8.00
C HIS A 176 17.75 2.48 8.47
N VAL A 177 18.03 1.22 8.23
CA VAL A 177 19.26 0.51 8.63
C VAL A 177 19.83 -0.15 7.37
N PRO A 178 20.54 0.59 6.51
CA PRO A 178 21.24 0.02 5.37
C PRO A 178 22.51 -0.73 5.79
N SER A 179 23.02 -1.59 4.92
CA SER A 179 24.39 -2.08 5.05
C SER A 179 25.41 -0.99 4.75
N ASP A 180 26.64 -1.14 5.25
CA ASP A 180 27.72 -0.16 5.07
C ASP A 180 28.05 0.05 3.59
N ALA A 181 27.95 -1.00 2.78
CA ALA A 181 28.21 -0.93 1.34
C ALA A 181 27.25 0.03 0.64
N PHE A 182 25.94 -0.08 0.91
CA PHE A 182 24.94 0.81 0.35
C PHE A 182 24.99 2.21 0.95
N LEU A 183 25.28 2.33 2.24
CA LEU A 183 25.49 3.64 2.85
C LEU A 183 26.61 4.41 2.15
N LYS A 184 27.74 3.75 1.83
CA LYS A 184 28.86 4.35 1.11
C LYS A 184 28.49 4.77 -0.34
N ARG A 185 27.63 4.03 -1.04
CA ARG A 185 27.17 4.43 -2.40
C ARG A 185 26.45 5.79 -2.39
N HIS A 186 25.83 6.14 -1.27
CA HIS A 186 25.04 7.37 -1.11
C HIS A 186 25.74 8.46 -0.30
N GLU A 187 27.07 8.41 -0.13
CA GLU A 187 27.89 9.34 0.66
C GLU A 187 27.67 10.81 0.26
N ARG A 188 27.31 11.08 -0.98
CA ARG A 188 26.94 12.44 -1.46
C ARG A 188 25.78 13.09 -0.71
N HIS A 189 25.01 12.30 0.07
CA HIS A 189 23.89 12.76 0.88
C HIS A 189 24.21 12.73 2.40
N ALA A 190 25.46 12.58 2.81
CA ALA A 190 25.88 12.47 4.20
C ALA A 190 25.52 13.70 5.06
N ASP A 191 25.40 14.87 4.43
CA ASP A 191 24.92 16.11 5.05
C ASP A 191 23.45 16.05 5.48
N ARG A 192 22.67 15.12 4.91
CA ARG A 192 21.26 14.86 5.21
C ARG A 192 21.07 13.42 5.74
N PRO A 193 21.42 13.14 7.01
CA PRO A 193 21.62 11.77 7.50
C PRO A 193 20.37 10.88 7.43
N PHE A 194 19.16 11.42 7.51
CA PHE A 194 17.94 10.66 7.35
C PHE A 194 17.70 10.28 5.88
N THR A 195 17.90 11.21 4.97
CA THR A 195 17.80 11.00 3.52
C THR A 195 18.89 10.04 3.03
N HIS A 196 20.12 10.20 3.50
CA HIS A 196 21.27 9.33 3.22
C HIS A 196 20.93 7.86 3.51
N ARG A 197 20.47 7.57 4.74
CA ARG A 197 20.09 6.21 5.14
C ARG A 197 18.87 5.69 4.36
N PHE A 198 17.90 6.56 4.07
CA PHE A 198 16.72 6.20 3.31
C PHE A 198 17.06 5.78 1.88
N TYR A 199 17.89 6.55 1.19
CA TYR A 199 18.31 6.22 -0.18
C TYR A 199 19.16 4.95 -0.24
N ALA A 200 20.04 4.75 0.74
CA ALA A 200 20.79 3.51 0.85
C ALA A 200 19.91 2.27 1.05
N VAL A 201 18.86 2.35 1.87
CA VAL A 201 17.88 1.26 2.04
C VAL A 201 17.03 1.06 0.79
N LEU A 202 16.67 2.14 0.08
CA LEU A 202 15.88 2.07 -1.15
C LEU A 202 16.68 1.40 -2.28
N ASP A 203 17.95 1.77 -2.46
CA ASP A 203 18.87 1.16 -3.43
C ASP A 203 19.09 -0.33 -3.13
N GLU A 204 19.33 -0.69 -1.84
CA GLU A 204 19.47 -2.09 -1.44
C GLU A 204 18.20 -2.91 -1.69
N MET A 205 17.03 -2.33 -1.47
CA MET A 205 15.75 -2.95 -1.80
C MET A 205 15.59 -3.13 -3.32
N ASP A 206 15.94 -2.12 -4.12
CA ASP A 206 15.86 -2.16 -5.58
C ASP A 206 16.73 -3.29 -6.15
N GLU A 207 17.97 -3.44 -5.65
CA GLU A 207 18.88 -4.51 -6.06
C GLU A 207 18.30 -5.91 -5.75
N GLN A 208 17.68 -6.08 -4.56
CA GLN A 208 17.05 -7.36 -4.22
C GLN A 208 15.83 -7.67 -5.08
N LEU A 209 15.01 -6.67 -5.42
CA LEU A 209 13.90 -6.83 -6.36
C LEU A 209 14.39 -7.18 -7.76
N GLY A 210 15.51 -6.58 -8.19
CA GLY A 210 16.18 -6.94 -9.43
C GLY A 210 16.56 -8.41 -9.48
N ARG A 211 17.19 -8.93 -8.41
CA ARG A 211 17.53 -10.37 -8.30
C ARG A 211 16.33 -11.27 -8.48
N LEU A 212 15.19 -10.95 -7.86
CA LEU A 212 13.97 -11.73 -7.98
C LEU A 212 13.43 -11.73 -9.41
N VAL A 213 13.38 -10.56 -10.05
CA VAL A 213 12.88 -10.42 -11.43
C VAL A 213 13.80 -11.15 -12.41
N ASP A 214 15.12 -11.00 -12.27
CA ASP A 214 16.12 -11.69 -13.11
C ASP A 214 16.02 -13.20 -12.96
N HIS A 215 15.77 -13.69 -11.75
CA HIS A 215 15.58 -15.11 -11.50
C HIS A 215 14.37 -15.67 -12.26
N VAL A 216 13.20 -15.01 -12.14
CA VAL A 216 11.99 -15.39 -12.87
C VAL A 216 12.20 -15.39 -14.38
N ASP A 217 12.89 -14.35 -14.90
CA ASP A 217 13.19 -14.24 -16.32
C ASP A 217 14.17 -15.34 -16.80
N SER A 218 15.18 -15.68 -15.99
CA SER A 218 16.15 -16.73 -16.29
C SER A 218 15.52 -18.14 -16.36
N LEU A 219 14.42 -18.34 -15.66
CA LEU A 219 13.62 -19.57 -15.72
C LEU A 219 12.67 -19.63 -16.93
N GLY A 220 12.63 -18.58 -17.77
CA GLY A 220 11.68 -18.48 -18.89
C GLY A 220 10.23 -18.23 -18.44
N LEU A 221 10.02 -17.75 -17.21
CA LEU A 221 8.69 -17.51 -16.63
C LEU A 221 8.19 -16.07 -16.85
N GLY A 222 8.99 -15.16 -17.42
CA GLY A 222 8.63 -13.75 -17.57
C GLY A 222 7.33 -13.50 -18.34
N GLU A 223 7.03 -14.31 -19.36
CA GLU A 223 5.78 -14.24 -20.14
C GLU A 223 4.57 -14.90 -19.44
N LYS A 224 4.82 -15.61 -18.33
CA LYS A 224 3.80 -16.31 -17.55
C LYS A 224 3.59 -15.69 -16.17
N THR A 225 4.33 -14.64 -15.82
CA THR A 225 4.31 -14.02 -14.50
C THR A 225 3.88 -12.55 -14.61
N LEU A 226 2.79 -12.24 -13.92
CA LEU A 226 2.39 -10.85 -13.66
C LEU A 226 3.09 -10.35 -12.41
N PHE A 227 3.97 -9.35 -12.57
CA PHE A 227 4.53 -8.58 -11.45
C PHE A 227 3.65 -7.36 -11.18
N VAL A 228 3.36 -7.12 -9.91
CA VAL A 228 2.65 -5.93 -9.42
C VAL A 228 3.47 -5.31 -8.31
N LEU A 229 3.94 -4.08 -8.52
CA LEU A 229 4.73 -3.35 -7.54
C LEU A 229 4.04 -2.04 -7.16
N THR A 230 3.89 -1.83 -5.86
CA THR A 230 3.36 -0.58 -5.29
C THR A 230 3.82 -0.40 -3.83
N SER A 231 3.30 0.62 -3.15
CA SER A 231 3.52 0.86 -1.71
C SER A 231 2.21 0.75 -0.95
N ASP A 232 2.27 0.48 0.36
CA ASP A 232 1.07 0.39 1.22
C ASP A 232 0.59 1.75 1.74
N ASN A 233 1.42 2.76 1.74
CA ASN A 233 1.10 4.15 2.12
C ASN A 233 2.26 5.10 1.81
N GLY A 234 2.00 6.39 1.90
CA GLY A 234 2.98 7.45 1.71
C GLY A 234 4.17 7.41 2.67
N PRO A 235 5.20 8.24 2.41
CA PRO A 235 6.46 8.21 3.14
C PRO A 235 6.31 8.67 4.57
N THR A 236 7.27 8.31 5.41
CA THR A 236 7.26 8.55 6.86
C THR A 236 7.00 10.00 7.24
N ALA A 237 6.31 10.21 8.37
CA ALA A 237 5.95 11.54 8.87
C ALA A 237 6.11 11.67 10.41
N TRP A 238 7.05 10.92 11.00
CA TRP A 238 7.26 10.97 12.44
C TRP A 238 7.66 12.36 12.94
N ARG A 239 7.13 12.76 14.09
CA ARG A 239 7.36 14.09 14.68
C ARG A 239 8.84 14.43 14.91
N HIS A 240 9.68 13.43 15.16
CA HIS A 240 11.10 13.68 15.40
C HIS A 240 11.83 14.22 14.16
N TYR A 241 11.34 13.95 12.94
CA TYR A 241 11.89 14.49 11.71
C TYR A 241 11.64 15.99 11.53
N TYR A 242 10.72 16.59 12.29
CA TYR A 242 10.31 17.98 12.18
C TYR A 242 10.82 18.86 13.36
N ARG A 243 11.66 18.28 14.24
CA ARG A 243 12.16 19.03 15.43
C ARG A 243 13.19 20.09 15.07
N ASN A 244 13.97 19.88 14.02
CA ASN A 244 15.12 20.70 13.64
C ASN A 244 14.90 21.49 12.34
N GLY A 245 13.67 21.72 11.93
CA GLY A 245 13.31 22.49 10.74
C GLY A 245 12.27 21.81 9.86
N PRO A 246 11.70 22.49 8.87
CA PRO A 246 10.77 21.92 7.93
C PRO A 246 11.48 20.94 6.98
N ASN A 247 10.79 19.85 6.60
CA ASN A 247 11.18 18.92 5.53
C ASN A 247 12.41 18.05 5.77
N VAL A 248 12.61 17.57 6.99
CA VAL A 248 13.70 16.61 7.32
C VAL A 248 13.24 15.15 7.25
N ALA A 249 11.94 14.89 7.10
CA ALA A 249 11.42 13.54 6.96
C ALA A 249 11.82 12.96 5.59
N PRO A 250 12.49 11.79 5.55
CA PRO A 250 12.92 11.19 4.30
C PRO A 250 11.74 10.68 3.46
N GLY A 251 11.99 10.44 2.19
CA GLY A 251 10.99 10.04 1.20
C GLY A 251 10.26 11.23 0.57
N SER A 252 9.94 11.08 -0.70
CA SER A 252 9.35 12.11 -1.57
C SER A 252 7.90 11.79 -1.90
N THR A 253 7.05 12.82 -1.87
CA THR A 253 5.67 12.75 -2.35
C THR A 253 5.50 13.31 -3.76
N ALA A 254 6.59 13.69 -4.44
CA ALA A 254 6.58 14.38 -5.74
C ALA A 254 5.74 15.68 -5.74
N GLY A 255 5.75 16.41 -4.62
CA GLY A 255 4.97 17.65 -4.46
C GLY A 255 3.52 17.47 -4.01
N PHE A 256 3.01 16.26 -3.93
CA PHE A 256 1.69 16.00 -3.35
C PHE A 256 1.65 16.37 -1.87
N ARG A 257 0.58 17.04 -1.45
CA ARG A 257 0.33 17.37 -0.05
C ARG A 257 0.14 16.12 0.80
N GLY A 258 0.57 16.16 2.04
CA GLY A 258 0.43 15.05 2.98
C GLY A 258 1.51 13.98 2.84
N ARG A 259 1.51 13.07 3.79
CA ARG A 259 2.46 11.95 3.93
C ARG A 259 1.74 10.83 4.69
N LYS A 260 2.42 9.78 5.12
CA LYS A 260 1.86 8.76 6.02
C LYS A 260 0.99 9.40 7.11
N TRP A 261 -0.17 8.81 7.40
CA TRP A 261 -1.21 9.30 8.33
C TRP A 261 -2.03 10.49 7.83
N SER A 262 -2.01 10.76 6.55
CA SER A 262 -2.78 11.81 5.90
C SER A 262 -3.61 11.27 4.75
N LEU A 263 -4.84 11.73 4.61
CA LEU A 263 -5.70 11.41 3.46
C LEU A 263 -5.50 12.35 2.27
N TYR A 264 -4.56 13.28 2.36
CA TYR A 264 -4.10 14.00 1.17
C TYR A 264 -3.34 13.06 0.23
N GLU A 265 -3.17 13.46 -1.02
CA GLU A 265 -2.57 12.66 -2.09
C GLU A 265 -1.24 12.01 -1.68
N GLY A 266 -0.34 12.76 -1.05
CA GLY A 266 0.97 12.24 -0.63
C GLY A 266 0.92 11.12 0.41
N GLY A 267 -0.22 10.89 1.06
CA GLY A 267 -0.42 9.79 1.99
C GLY A 267 -1.05 8.55 1.38
N ILE A 268 -1.85 8.71 0.31
CA ILE A 268 -2.67 7.63 -0.26
C ILE A 268 -2.47 7.38 -1.75
N ARG A 269 -1.90 8.32 -2.52
CA ARG A 269 -1.59 8.12 -3.94
C ARG A 269 -0.18 7.58 -4.09
N MET A 270 -0.08 6.35 -4.62
CA MET A 270 1.18 5.61 -4.75
C MET A 270 1.46 5.27 -6.22
N PRO A 271 2.72 5.04 -6.61
CA PRO A 271 3.00 4.48 -7.91
C PRO A 271 2.51 3.04 -7.96
N LEU A 272 1.92 2.65 -9.09
CA LEU A 272 1.62 1.25 -9.39
C LEU A 272 2.34 0.87 -10.68
N ILE A 273 3.19 -0.14 -10.61
CA ILE A 273 3.89 -0.70 -11.76
C ILE A 273 3.39 -2.13 -11.96
N VAL A 274 2.96 -2.45 -13.18
CA VAL A 274 2.59 -3.81 -13.55
C VAL A 274 3.39 -4.24 -14.76
N ARG A 275 3.92 -5.47 -14.72
CA ARG A 275 4.70 -6.03 -15.82
C ARG A 275 4.28 -7.48 -16.07
N TRP A 276 3.89 -7.75 -17.30
CA TRP A 276 3.63 -9.12 -17.80
C TRP A 276 4.10 -9.16 -19.24
N LYS A 277 5.29 -9.70 -19.47
CA LYS A 277 5.92 -9.70 -20.79
C LYS A 277 5.00 -10.27 -21.86
N GLY A 278 4.90 -9.60 -23.00
CA GLY A 278 4.06 -10.03 -24.12
C GLY A 278 2.54 -9.84 -23.91
N THR A 279 2.09 -9.45 -22.72
CA THR A 279 0.66 -9.32 -22.40
C THR A 279 0.30 -7.88 -22.01
N ILE A 280 1.06 -7.25 -21.13
CA ILE A 280 0.85 -5.84 -20.74
C ILE A 280 1.74 -4.95 -21.60
N PRO A 281 1.23 -3.80 -22.11
CA PRO A 281 2.00 -2.88 -22.92
C PRO A 281 3.25 -2.39 -22.19
N ALA A 282 4.41 -2.56 -22.82
CA ALA A 282 5.69 -2.07 -22.31
C ALA A 282 5.83 -0.55 -22.53
N GLY A 283 6.44 0.15 -21.57
CA GLY A 283 6.73 1.58 -21.64
C GLY A 283 5.51 2.48 -21.55
N ARG A 284 4.33 1.93 -21.21
CA ARG A 284 3.12 2.72 -21.03
C ARG A 284 3.15 3.48 -19.71
N VAL A 285 2.85 4.77 -19.78
CA VAL A 285 2.55 5.61 -18.61
C VAL A 285 1.08 6.02 -18.67
N ASP A 286 0.31 5.59 -17.68
CA ASP A 286 -1.10 5.96 -17.54
C ASP A 286 -1.26 6.98 -16.41
N ASP A 287 -1.64 8.19 -16.76
CA ASP A 287 -1.89 9.31 -15.84
C ASP A 287 -3.37 9.65 -15.65
N SER A 288 -4.26 8.91 -16.28
CA SER A 288 -5.70 9.17 -16.35
C SER A 288 -6.58 8.13 -15.63
N SER A 289 -6.21 6.86 -15.68
CA SER A 289 -7.02 5.79 -15.08
C SER A 289 -6.90 5.81 -13.56
N ILE A 290 -8.03 5.99 -12.86
CA ILE A 290 -8.10 5.97 -11.39
C ILE A 290 -8.26 4.52 -10.93
N LEU A 291 -7.23 3.97 -10.29
CA LEU A 291 -7.17 2.62 -9.74
C LEU A 291 -7.04 2.65 -8.22
N ALA A 292 -7.48 1.59 -7.55
CA ALA A 292 -7.39 1.49 -6.09
C ALA A 292 -6.94 0.10 -5.61
N ALA A 293 -6.41 0.03 -4.40
CA ALA A 293 -5.99 -1.23 -3.78
C ALA A 293 -7.11 -2.25 -3.65
N VAL A 294 -8.35 -1.78 -3.44
CA VAL A 294 -9.54 -2.64 -3.40
C VAL A 294 -9.88 -3.28 -4.74
N ASP A 295 -9.35 -2.76 -5.86
CA ASP A 295 -9.55 -3.33 -7.19
C ASP A 295 -8.68 -4.57 -7.42
N PHE A 296 -7.65 -4.79 -6.60
CA PHE A 296 -6.68 -5.88 -6.82
C PHE A 296 -7.35 -7.26 -6.78
N PHE A 297 -8.20 -7.52 -5.81
CA PHE A 297 -8.82 -8.84 -5.70
C PHE A 297 -9.66 -9.18 -6.96
N PRO A 298 -10.68 -8.39 -7.37
CA PRO A 298 -11.45 -8.70 -8.57
C PRO A 298 -10.58 -8.71 -9.83
N THR A 299 -9.64 -7.76 -9.97
CA THR A 299 -8.76 -7.64 -11.14
C THR A 299 -7.82 -8.85 -11.28
N LEU A 300 -7.10 -9.21 -10.22
CA LEU A 300 -6.15 -10.32 -10.28
C LEU A 300 -6.87 -11.67 -10.41
N SER A 301 -8.03 -11.83 -9.78
CA SER A 301 -8.85 -13.03 -9.97
C SER A 301 -9.26 -13.21 -11.43
N ARG A 302 -9.71 -12.14 -12.10
CA ARG A 302 -10.05 -12.19 -13.51
C ARG A 302 -8.85 -12.51 -14.40
N LEU A 303 -7.73 -11.81 -14.21
CA LEU A 303 -6.52 -12.03 -15.03
C LEU A 303 -5.96 -13.44 -14.84
N ALA A 304 -6.03 -13.97 -13.64
CA ALA A 304 -5.60 -15.34 -13.31
C ALA A 304 -6.67 -16.42 -13.63
N LYS A 305 -7.88 -16.03 -14.07
CA LYS A 305 -9.03 -16.91 -14.29
C LYS A 305 -9.43 -17.70 -13.04
N VAL A 306 -9.29 -17.07 -11.88
CA VAL A 306 -9.69 -17.62 -10.58
C VAL A 306 -11.08 -17.10 -10.24
N THR A 307 -11.96 -17.98 -9.79
CA THR A 307 -13.32 -17.58 -9.35
C THR A 307 -13.23 -16.91 -7.96
N PRO A 308 -13.60 -15.64 -7.85
CA PRO A 308 -13.64 -14.97 -6.54
C PRO A 308 -14.82 -15.49 -5.71
N PRO A 309 -14.78 -15.33 -4.36
CA PRO A 309 -15.92 -15.67 -3.51
C PRO A 309 -17.15 -14.79 -3.86
N GLN A 310 -18.34 -15.32 -3.55
CA GLN A 310 -19.61 -14.60 -3.74
C GLN A 310 -19.81 -13.58 -2.62
N VAL A 311 -19.11 -12.46 -2.71
CA VAL A 311 -19.18 -11.33 -1.77
C VAL A 311 -19.25 -10.01 -2.54
N GLU A 312 -19.76 -8.97 -1.90
CA GLU A 312 -19.68 -7.62 -2.43
C GLU A 312 -18.26 -7.07 -2.28
N PHE A 313 -17.60 -6.76 -3.40
CA PHE A 313 -16.34 -6.04 -3.42
C PHE A 313 -16.61 -4.52 -3.48
N ASP A 314 -15.77 -3.73 -2.79
CA ASP A 314 -15.75 -2.28 -2.96
C ASP A 314 -14.93 -1.88 -4.20
N GLY A 315 -14.06 -2.77 -4.65
CA GLY A 315 -13.25 -2.63 -5.85
C GLY A 315 -13.98 -3.09 -7.12
N ILE A 316 -13.43 -2.68 -8.24
CA ILE A 316 -13.88 -3.07 -9.59
C ILE A 316 -12.85 -3.97 -10.27
N ASP A 317 -13.28 -4.75 -11.26
CA ASP A 317 -12.36 -5.42 -12.17
C ASP A 317 -11.76 -4.40 -13.16
N ALA A 318 -10.49 -4.09 -12.98
CA ALA A 318 -9.71 -3.21 -13.82
C ALA A 318 -8.72 -3.98 -14.74
N GLY A 319 -8.95 -5.27 -15.01
CA GLY A 319 -8.04 -6.08 -15.82
C GLY A 319 -7.82 -5.54 -17.23
N HIS A 320 -8.83 -4.96 -17.84
CA HIS A 320 -8.74 -4.29 -19.15
C HIS A 320 -7.76 -3.11 -19.15
N VAL A 321 -7.63 -2.42 -18.01
CA VAL A 321 -6.74 -1.26 -17.86
C VAL A 321 -5.28 -1.72 -17.85
N PHE A 322 -4.99 -2.83 -17.17
CA PHE A 322 -3.65 -3.45 -17.22
C PHE A 322 -3.29 -3.88 -18.64
N LEU A 323 -4.29 -4.32 -19.42
CA LEU A 323 -4.12 -4.71 -20.82
C LEU A 323 -4.09 -3.52 -21.80
N GLY A 324 -4.02 -2.29 -21.33
CA GLY A 324 -3.78 -1.10 -22.15
C GLY A 324 -5.00 -0.24 -22.47
N GLN A 325 -6.20 -0.61 -22.02
CA GLN A 325 -7.40 0.20 -22.21
C GLN A 325 -7.54 1.26 -21.10
N PRO A 326 -8.12 2.44 -21.39
CA PRO A 326 -8.35 3.46 -20.37
C PRO A 326 -9.55 3.10 -19.48
N LEU A 327 -9.56 3.66 -18.26
CA LEU A 327 -10.67 3.56 -17.33
C LEU A 327 -11.26 4.93 -17.01
N GLN A 328 -12.55 5.11 -17.28
CA GLN A 328 -13.35 6.12 -16.60
C GLN A 328 -14.03 5.48 -15.38
N ARG A 329 -13.55 5.82 -14.18
CA ARG A 329 -14.11 5.25 -12.96
C ARG A 329 -15.41 5.97 -12.59
N GLU A 330 -16.53 5.25 -12.63
CA GLU A 330 -17.86 5.77 -12.25
C GLU A 330 -18.12 5.66 -10.75
N THR A 331 -17.56 4.61 -10.12
CA THR A 331 -17.69 4.38 -8.68
C THR A 331 -16.71 5.24 -7.88
N PRO A 332 -17.17 6.00 -6.89
CA PRO A 332 -16.26 6.80 -6.06
C PRO A 332 -15.38 5.92 -5.18
N LEU A 333 -14.24 6.49 -4.75
CA LEU A 333 -13.39 5.92 -3.73
C LEU A 333 -13.65 6.61 -2.39
N PHE A 334 -13.63 5.82 -1.31
CA PHE A 334 -13.86 6.29 0.04
C PHE A 334 -12.69 5.94 0.97
N TRP A 335 -12.44 6.80 1.95
CA TRP A 335 -11.46 6.58 2.99
C TRP A 335 -11.99 7.02 4.34
N GLU A 336 -11.65 6.24 5.38
CA GLU A 336 -11.73 6.62 6.78
C GLU A 336 -10.37 6.31 7.42
N TYR A 337 -9.83 7.27 8.19
CA TYR A 337 -8.58 7.07 8.92
C TYR A 337 -8.69 7.56 10.36
N GLY A 338 -8.78 6.61 11.31
CA GLY A 338 -8.88 6.89 12.75
C GLY A 338 -10.25 7.34 13.20
N ARG A 339 -10.77 6.69 14.25
CA ARG A 339 -12.09 7.00 14.86
C ARG A 339 -11.99 7.72 16.19
N ASP A 340 -10.83 7.73 16.80
CA ASP A 340 -10.57 8.37 18.09
C ASP A 340 -9.51 9.48 17.98
N LYS A 341 -9.39 10.29 19.05
CA LYS A 341 -8.45 11.41 19.09
C LYS A 341 -6.98 10.99 19.18
N SER A 342 -6.72 9.71 19.51
CA SER A 342 -5.37 9.15 19.75
C SER A 342 -4.70 8.61 18.48
N TYR A 343 -5.37 8.65 17.32
CA TYR A 343 -4.76 8.17 16.08
C TYR A 343 -3.55 9.01 15.67
N LEU A 344 -2.59 8.37 15.00
CA LEU A 344 -1.37 9.04 14.60
C LEU A 344 -1.66 10.10 13.53
N LYS A 345 -1.00 11.24 13.67
CA LYS A 345 -1.07 12.36 12.71
C LYS A 345 0.35 12.72 12.26
N PRO A 346 0.51 13.20 11.03
CA PRO A 346 1.80 13.69 10.54
C PRO A 346 2.46 14.67 11.51
N GLY A 347 3.79 14.63 11.58
CA GLY A 347 4.58 15.59 12.36
C GLY A 347 4.44 17.01 11.82
N GLY A 348 4.43 17.18 10.49
CA GLY A 348 4.11 18.44 9.82
C GLY A 348 2.63 18.78 9.96
N VAL A 349 2.31 19.98 10.45
CA VAL A 349 0.90 20.41 10.66
C VAL A 349 0.16 20.55 9.34
N VAL A 350 0.83 21.03 8.30
CA VAL A 350 0.27 21.21 6.95
C VAL A 350 -0.17 19.92 6.28
N ASP A 351 0.40 18.79 6.73
CA ASP A 351 0.11 17.44 6.21
C ASP A 351 -1.08 16.79 6.94
N ARG A 352 -1.64 17.41 7.96
CA ARG A 352 -2.76 16.84 8.73
C ARG A 352 -4.06 17.06 8.02
N SER A 353 -4.64 15.99 7.48
CA SER A 353 -5.94 16.02 6.81
C SER A 353 -7.12 15.81 7.78
N PRO A 354 -8.33 16.16 7.38
CA PRO A 354 -9.55 15.54 7.91
C PRO A 354 -9.49 14.02 7.83
N ASN A 355 -10.33 13.30 8.62
CA ASN A 355 -10.21 11.86 8.78
C ASN A 355 -11.12 11.02 7.87
N CYS A 356 -11.91 11.65 7.00
CA CYS A 356 -12.68 11.01 5.95
C CYS A 356 -12.42 11.69 4.60
N ALA A 357 -12.44 10.91 3.51
CA ALA A 357 -12.30 11.43 2.16
C ALA A 357 -13.14 10.64 1.16
N ILE A 358 -13.57 11.34 0.10
CA ILE A 358 -14.20 10.76 -1.09
C ILE A 358 -13.53 11.31 -2.34
N ARG A 359 -13.28 10.45 -3.34
CA ARG A 359 -12.89 10.84 -4.69
C ARG A 359 -13.95 10.39 -5.70
N GLU A 360 -14.48 11.34 -6.46
CA GLU A 360 -15.45 11.09 -7.52
C GLU A 360 -15.05 11.87 -8.77
N GLY A 361 -14.57 11.18 -9.79
CA GLY A 361 -14.04 11.80 -11.00
C GLY A 361 -12.91 12.79 -10.69
N ARG A 362 -13.09 14.06 -11.09
CA ARG A 362 -12.12 15.14 -10.83
C ARG A 362 -12.16 15.69 -9.40
N TRP A 363 -13.24 15.41 -8.65
CA TRP A 363 -13.45 15.98 -7.33
C TRP A 363 -12.87 15.09 -6.21
N LYS A 364 -12.16 15.70 -5.28
CA LYS A 364 -11.82 15.07 -4.00
C LYS A 364 -12.29 15.97 -2.86
N LEU A 365 -13.09 15.39 -1.97
CA LEU A 365 -13.56 16.08 -0.76
C LEU A 365 -13.01 15.37 0.47
N LEU A 366 -12.53 16.18 1.42
CA LEU A 366 -12.17 15.72 2.76
C LEU A 366 -13.04 16.43 3.79
N ILE A 367 -13.42 15.69 4.86
CA ILE A 367 -14.22 16.21 5.96
C ILE A 367 -13.96 15.36 7.20
N ASN A 368 -14.05 15.94 8.39
CA ASN A 368 -14.07 15.13 9.60
C ASN A 368 -15.41 14.42 9.78
N ALA A 369 -15.41 13.32 10.50
CA ALA A 369 -16.60 12.54 10.78
C ALA A 369 -17.73 13.29 11.49
N ASP A 370 -17.40 14.38 12.21
CA ASP A 370 -18.33 15.30 12.85
C ASP A 370 -18.85 16.42 11.93
N GLY A 371 -18.47 16.40 10.66
CA GLY A 371 -18.85 17.40 9.68
C GLY A 371 -17.97 18.64 9.63
N SER A 372 -16.95 18.75 10.49
CA SER A 372 -16.03 19.87 10.51
C SER A 372 -14.90 19.73 9.47
N GLY A 373 -14.20 20.82 9.17
CA GLY A 373 -12.97 20.80 8.35
C GLY A 373 -13.21 20.40 6.89
N LEU A 374 -14.31 20.84 6.29
CA LEU A 374 -14.63 20.52 4.89
C LEU A 374 -13.65 21.18 3.94
N GLU A 375 -13.05 20.37 3.07
CA GLU A 375 -12.17 20.77 1.98
C GLU A 375 -12.59 20.10 0.69
N LEU A 376 -12.65 20.85 -0.42
CA LEU A 376 -12.95 20.35 -1.77
C LEU A 376 -11.84 20.75 -2.73
N TYR A 377 -11.36 19.78 -3.52
CA TYR A 377 -10.31 19.97 -4.52
C TYR A 377 -10.78 19.54 -5.90
N ASP A 378 -10.36 20.30 -6.91
CA ASP A 378 -10.64 20.05 -8.32
C ASP A 378 -9.35 19.63 -9.03
N PHE A 379 -9.24 18.36 -9.35
CA PHE A 379 -8.02 17.78 -9.93
C PHE A 379 -7.85 18.03 -11.43
N ASP A 380 -8.84 18.61 -12.09
CA ASP A 380 -8.65 19.17 -13.44
C ASP A 380 -7.90 20.51 -13.40
N GLN A 381 -7.89 21.20 -12.24
CA GLN A 381 -7.15 22.44 -12.06
C GLN A 381 -5.77 22.22 -11.45
N ALA A 382 -5.68 21.45 -10.37
CA ALA A 382 -4.42 21.15 -9.68
C ALA A 382 -4.56 19.88 -8.81
N THR A 383 -3.52 19.06 -8.79
CA THR A 383 -3.48 17.81 -8.00
C THR A 383 -2.72 17.92 -6.69
N ASP A 384 -2.22 19.10 -6.33
CA ASP A 384 -1.41 19.38 -5.14
C ASP A 384 -2.22 19.66 -3.86
N GLU A 385 -3.55 19.74 -3.99
CA GLU A 385 -4.48 20.05 -2.89
C GLU A 385 -4.15 21.38 -2.16
N ALA A 386 -3.62 22.36 -2.90
CA ALA A 386 -3.25 23.66 -2.34
C ALA A 386 -4.45 24.59 -2.15
N GLN A 387 -5.44 24.54 -3.04
CA GLN A 387 -6.57 25.46 -3.04
C GLN A 387 -7.89 24.74 -2.72
N ASN A 388 -8.48 25.03 -1.56
CA ASN A 388 -9.83 24.60 -1.22
C ASN A 388 -10.86 25.41 -2.02
N VAL A 389 -11.60 24.73 -2.92
CA VAL A 389 -12.62 25.35 -3.80
C VAL A 389 -14.05 25.11 -3.32
N ALA A 390 -14.27 24.70 -2.09
CA ALA A 390 -15.62 24.38 -1.57
C ALA A 390 -16.58 25.58 -1.63
N ALA A 391 -16.09 26.81 -1.41
CA ALA A 391 -16.89 28.02 -1.48
C ALA A 391 -17.32 28.35 -2.92
N GLN A 392 -16.50 28.00 -3.92
CA GLN A 392 -16.80 28.19 -5.35
C GLN A 392 -17.78 27.12 -5.87
N HIS A 393 -17.80 25.92 -5.26
CA HIS A 393 -18.62 24.77 -5.68
C HIS A 393 -19.50 24.20 -4.56
N PRO A 394 -20.37 25.02 -3.91
CA PRO A 394 -21.10 24.63 -2.69
C PRO A 394 -22.07 23.46 -2.92
N VAL A 395 -22.66 23.34 -4.10
CA VAL A 395 -23.57 22.25 -4.45
C VAL A 395 -22.80 20.91 -4.49
N THR A 396 -21.66 20.89 -5.17
CA THR A 396 -20.78 19.70 -5.25
C THR A 396 -20.24 19.33 -3.86
N ALA A 397 -19.77 20.31 -3.09
CA ALA A 397 -19.26 20.10 -1.74
C ALA A 397 -20.34 19.47 -0.84
N LYS A 398 -21.57 20.00 -0.83
CA LYS A 398 -22.68 19.47 -0.04
C LYS A 398 -23.06 18.04 -0.46
N ARG A 399 -23.12 17.77 -1.76
CA ARG A 399 -23.45 16.44 -2.31
C ARG A 399 -22.41 15.39 -1.91
N LEU A 400 -21.13 15.68 -2.11
CA LEU A 400 -20.05 14.77 -1.79
C LEU A 400 -19.90 14.56 -0.28
N ALA A 401 -20.03 15.62 0.54
CA ALA A 401 -20.02 15.51 2.00
C ALA A 401 -21.13 14.60 2.49
N LYS A 402 -22.37 14.78 1.97
CA LYS A 402 -23.49 13.90 2.32
C LYS A 402 -23.18 12.45 1.94
N ARG A 403 -22.72 12.20 0.71
CA ARG A 403 -22.42 10.84 0.21
C ARG A 403 -21.33 10.15 1.06
N LEU A 404 -20.28 10.88 1.44
CA LEU A 404 -19.20 10.38 2.28
C LEU A 404 -19.67 10.05 3.70
N LEU A 405 -20.45 10.93 4.31
CA LEU A 405 -20.95 10.72 5.68
C LEU A 405 -22.01 9.61 5.72
N ASP A 406 -22.87 9.49 4.70
CA ASP A 406 -23.81 8.37 4.58
C ASP A 406 -23.07 7.03 4.44
N TRP A 407 -22.02 6.96 3.58
CA TRP A 407 -21.16 5.78 3.48
C TRP A 407 -20.53 5.44 4.83
N ARG A 408 -19.97 6.43 5.51
CA ARG A 408 -19.36 6.22 6.82
C ARG A 408 -20.36 5.72 7.86
N ALA A 409 -21.59 6.24 7.86
CA ALA A 409 -22.66 5.82 8.76
C ALA A 409 -23.14 4.37 8.50
N SER A 410 -22.93 3.85 7.29
CA SER A 410 -23.24 2.46 6.92
C SER A 410 -22.17 1.44 7.37
N LEU A 411 -21.02 1.90 7.84
CA LEU A 411 -19.93 1.02 8.28
C LEU A 411 -20.21 0.46 9.68
N PRO A 412 -19.77 -0.78 9.96
CA PRO A 412 -19.98 -1.39 11.26
C PRO A 412 -19.24 -0.66 12.38
N SER A 413 -19.76 -0.76 13.60
CA SER A 413 -19.09 -0.39 14.84
C SER A 413 -18.72 -1.63 15.66
N LEU A 414 -17.87 -1.49 16.70
CA LEU A 414 -17.58 -2.62 17.60
C LEU A 414 -18.82 -3.05 18.39
N ASP A 415 -19.73 -2.13 18.65
CA ASP A 415 -20.98 -2.42 19.37
C ASP A 415 -21.92 -3.30 18.52
N ASP A 416 -21.83 -3.20 17.20
CA ASP A 416 -22.59 -4.04 16.24
C ASP A 416 -21.94 -5.42 16.03
N ALA A 417 -20.68 -5.61 16.45
CA ALA A 417 -19.88 -6.81 16.18
C ALA A 417 -19.87 -7.82 17.36
N ASN A 418 -20.54 -7.50 18.47
CA ASN A 418 -20.80 -8.34 19.64
C ASN A 418 -22.25 -8.80 19.60
#